data_de481acc671f61c244c5350ab17b83c2
#
_entry.id   de481acc671f61c244c5350ab17b83c2
#
_cell.length_a   1.000
_cell.length_b   1.000
_cell.length_c   1.000
_cell.angle_alpha   90.00
_cell.angle_beta   90.00
_cell.angle_gamma   90.00
#
_symmetry.space_group_name_H-M   'P 1'
#
loop_
_entity.id
_entity.type
_entity.pdbx_description
1 polymer ?
#
loop_
_entity_poly.entity_id
_entity_poly.type
_entity_poly.pdbx_seq_one_letter_code
_entity_poly.pdbx_strand_id
1 'polypeptide(L)'
;AHDMGISTDIINKGLTHLRIRGRFDIVFNNGHFAVCVDFAHNGYSTRNHLEALREYHPKRIVCVFGADGNRSKYRRYEMGEASALLADLSIVTAGHNRYETFDQIFADIKIGIDKAQKEKAEPVSYLVIPNRKEAIRYAIEHAQEGDMITILGLGHESYQEENGVKTPHSDIQFAAQCC
;
A
#
# COMPACT_ATOMS: atom_id res chain seq x y z
N ALA A 1 15.08 17.58 -19.40
CA ALA A 1 14.12 18.22 -20.35
C ALA A 1 14.31 19.75 -20.34
N HIS A 2 14.21 20.41 -19.20
CA HIS A 2 14.41 21.88 -19.10
C HIS A 2 15.79 22.32 -19.62
N ASP A 3 16.85 21.63 -19.22
CA ASP A 3 18.24 21.91 -19.67
C ASP A 3 18.46 21.63 -21.16
N MET A 4 17.52 20.93 -21.81
CA MET A 4 17.49 20.69 -23.26
C MET A 4 16.63 21.73 -24.02
N GLY A 5 16.19 22.79 -23.37
CA GLY A 5 15.38 23.86 -23.96
C GLY A 5 13.90 23.50 -24.18
N ILE A 6 13.42 22.41 -23.57
CA ILE A 6 11.99 22.04 -23.64
C ILE A 6 11.21 22.92 -22.65
N SER A 7 10.16 23.59 -23.14
CA SER A 7 9.37 24.48 -22.31
C SER A 7 8.61 23.70 -21.22
N THR A 8 8.38 24.36 -20.08
CA THR A 8 7.62 23.82 -18.95
C THR A 8 6.23 23.34 -19.35
N ASP A 9 5.56 24.02 -20.28
CA ASP A 9 4.23 23.63 -20.77
C ASP A 9 4.25 22.30 -21.53
N ILE A 10 5.28 22.05 -22.33
CA ILE A 10 5.45 20.77 -23.03
C ILE A 10 5.78 19.68 -22.04
N ILE A 11 6.61 19.94 -21.04
CA ILE A 11 6.94 19.01 -19.96
C ILE A 11 5.67 18.65 -19.19
N ASN A 12 4.88 19.63 -18.77
CA ASN A 12 3.63 19.42 -18.06
C ASN A 12 2.62 18.60 -18.87
N LYS A 13 2.44 18.91 -20.16
CA LYS A 13 1.58 18.11 -21.04
C LYS A 13 2.03 16.65 -21.17
N GLY A 14 3.34 16.41 -21.20
CA GLY A 14 3.89 15.05 -21.22
C GLY A 14 3.64 14.29 -19.90
N LEU A 15 3.74 15.00 -18.77
CA LEU A 15 3.56 14.41 -17.44
C LEU A 15 2.08 14.14 -17.09
N THR A 16 1.13 14.96 -17.58
CA THR A 16 -0.31 14.79 -17.29
C THR A 16 -0.88 13.47 -17.80
N HIS A 17 -0.28 12.87 -18.82
CA HIS A 17 -0.75 11.60 -19.39
C HIS A 17 0.15 10.41 -19.01
N LEU A 18 1.19 10.65 -18.20
CA LEU A 18 2.10 9.61 -17.79
C LEU A 18 1.43 8.70 -16.73
N ARG A 19 1.21 7.43 -17.08
CA ARG A 19 0.80 6.39 -16.14
C ARG A 19 1.93 5.39 -16.00
N ILE A 20 2.37 5.16 -14.78
CA ILE A 20 3.35 4.12 -14.45
C ILE A 20 2.60 3.03 -13.70
N ARG A 21 2.43 1.88 -14.34
CA ARG A 21 1.71 0.75 -13.77
C ARG A 21 2.24 0.39 -12.38
N GLY A 22 1.34 0.30 -11.40
CA GLY A 22 1.68 -0.02 -10.02
C GLY A 22 2.45 1.09 -9.28
N ARG A 23 2.34 2.34 -9.75
CA ARG A 23 2.78 3.54 -9.06
C ARG A 23 1.63 4.53 -9.03
N PHE A 24 1.04 4.74 -7.85
CA PHE A 24 -0.18 5.53 -7.67
C PHE A 24 -1.25 5.18 -8.73
N ASP A 25 -1.43 3.89 -8.96
CA ASP A 25 -2.22 3.35 -10.07
C ASP A 25 -3.66 3.15 -9.59
N ILE A 26 -4.57 4.06 -9.98
CA ILE A 26 -5.99 3.94 -9.67
C ILE A 26 -6.58 2.85 -10.57
N VAL A 27 -6.80 1.67 -9.98
CA VAL A 27 -7.29 0.48 -10.69
C VAL A 27 -8.81 0.41 -10.72
N PHE A 28 -9.47 1.11 -9.80
CA PHE A 28 -10.93 1.21 -9.74
C PHE A 28 -11.36 2.54 -9.12
N ASN A 29 -12.45 3.11 -9.66
CA ASN A 29 -13.15 4.26 -9.09
C ASN A 29 -14.57 4.30 -9.65
N ASN A 30 -15.58 4.19 -8.79
CA ASN A 30 -17.00 4.25 -9.16
C ASN A 30 -17.71 5.48 -8.59
N GLY A 31 -16.98 6.43 -8.03
CA GLY A 31 -17.51 7.61 -7.37
C GLY A 31 -17.92 7.39 -5.91
N HIS A 32 -18.12 6.13 -5.46
CA HIS A 32 -18.41 5.82 -4.06
C HIS A 32 -17.11 5.51 -3.30
N PHE A 33 -16.21 4.73 -3.89
CA PHE A 33 -14.88 4.48 -3.36
C PHE A 33 -13.87 4.31 -4.50
N ALA A 34 -12.59 4.41 -4.18
CA ALA A 34 -11.52 4.17 -5.14
C ALA A 34 -10.49 3.18 -4.60
N VAL A 35 -9.84 2.44 -5.51
CA VAL A 35 -8.76 1.50 -5.21
C VAL A 35 -7.51 1.92 -5.94
N CYS A 36 -6.42 2.12 -5.19
CA CYS A 36 -5.10 2.48 -5.67
C CYS A 36 -4.10 1.35 -5.40
N VAL A 37 -3.22 1.05 -6.34
CA VAL A 37 -2.10 0.11 -6.16
C VAL A 37 -0.79 0.87 -6.29
N ASP A 38 0.11 0.67 -5.32
CA ASP A 38 1.43 1.29 -5.33
C ASP A 38 2.54 0.35 -4.87
N PHE A 39 3.74 0.61 -5.35
CA PHE A 39 4.94 -0.16 -5.00
C PHE A 39 5.62 0.30 -3.70
N ALA A 40 5.05 1.22 -2.95
CA ALA A 40 5.60 1.67 -1.67
C ALA A 40 5.91 0.47 -0.77
N HIS A 41 7.19 0.26 -0.44
CA HIS A 41 7.70 -0.92 0.26
C HIS A 41 8.74 -0.58 1.35
N ASN A 42 8.73 0.66 1.82
CA ASN A 42 9.52 1.16 2.95
C ASN A 42 8.79 2.33 3.61
N GLY A 43 9.22 2.73 4.81
CA GLY A 43 8.54 3.76 5.59
C GLY A 43 8.39 5.09 4.89
N TYR A 44 9.46 5.56 4.23
CA TYR A 44 9.45 6.83 3.51
C TYR A 44 8.44 6.84 2.37
N SER A 45 8.46 5.81 1.50
CA SER A 45 7.51 5.72 0.38
C SER A 45 6.07 5.50 0.86
N THR A 46 5.85 4.72 1.93
CA THR A 46 4.53 4.51 2.53
C THR A 46 3.97 5.82 3.08
N ARG A 47 4.79 6.59 3.81
CA ARG A 47 4.39 7.90 4.34
C ARG A 47 3.98 8.85 3.23
N ASN A 48 4.87 9.09 2.26
CA ASN A 48 4.61 10.01 1.15
C ASN A 48 3.36 9.62 0.35
N HIS A 49 3.15 8.30 0.15
CA HIS A 49 1.98 7.81 -0.57
C HIS A 49 0.68 8.09 0.21
N LEU A 50 0.65 7.80 1.51
CA LEU A 50 -0.54 8.05 2.34
C LEU A 50 -0.82 9.55 2.51
N GLU A 51 0.22 10.38 2.64
CA GLU A 51 0.09 11.84 2.66
C GLU A 51 -0.50 12.37 1.35
N ALA A 52 0.01 11.88 0.20
CA ALA A 52 -0.54 12.25 -1.11
C ALA A 52 -2.00 11.81 -1.29
N LEU A 53 -2.40 10.65 -0.75
CA LEU A 53 -3.80 10.23 -0.78
C LEU A 53 -4.71 11.15 0.05
N ARG A 54 -4.21 11.71 1.17
CA ARG A 54 -4.98 12.65 1.99
C ARG A 54 -5.30 13.96 1.26
N GLU A 55 -4.48 14.37 0.30
CA GLU A 55 -4.74 15.58 -0.52
C GLU A 55 -6.01 15.42 -1.39
N TYR A 56 -6.46 14.20 -1.65
CA TYR A 56 -7.74 13.94 -2.33
C TYR A 56 -8.95 13.99 -1.39
N HIS A 57 -8.76 14.30 -0.11
CA HIS A 57 -9.79 14.43 0.92
C HIS A 57 -10.72 13.20 1.06
N PRO A 58 -10.21 11.98 1.06
CA PRO A 58 -11.06 10.81 1.28
C PRO A 58 -11.65 10.85 2.70
N LYS A 59 -12.86 10.29 2.87
CA LYS A 59 -13.46 10.14 4.20
C LYS A 59 -12.64 9.18 5.06
N ARG A 60 -12.08 8.12 4.44
CA ARG A 60 -11.27 7.12 5.11
C ARG A 60 -10.20 6.57 4.15
N ILE A 61 -8.99 6.35 4.66
CA ILE A 61 -7.93 5.61 3.97
C ILE A 61 -7.83 4.22 4.59
N VAL A 62 -8.04 3.19 3.77
CA VAL A 62 -7.80 1.78 4.13
C VAL A 62 -6.50 1.34 3.47
N CYS A 63 -5.47 1.03 4.27
CA CYS A 63 -4.14 0.66 3.78
C CYS A 63 -3.90 -0.84 3.93
N VAL A 64 -3.91 -1.58 2.82
CA VAL A 64 -3.53 -2.99 2.75
C VAL A 64 -2.05 -3.07 2.41
N PHE A 65 -1.23 -3.63 3.30
CA PHE A 65 0.21 -3.71 3.06
C PHE A 65 0.85 -4.93 3.71
N GLY A 66 1.97 -5.32 3.16
CA GLY A 66 2.88 -6.31 3.72
C GLY A 66 4.31 -5.84 3.53
N ALA A 67 5.24 -6.54 4.15
CA ALA A 67 6.65 -6.29 4.01
C ALA A 67 7.40 -7.53 3.55
N ASP A 68 8.59 -7.32 2.97
CA ASP A 68 9.42 -8.40 2.45
C ASP A 68 10.21 -9.11 3.55
N GLY A 69 10.29 -10.43 3.44
CA GLY A 69 11.26 -11.26 4.15
C GLY A 69 12.67 -11.05 3.63
N ASN A 70 13.68 -11.40 4.43
CA ASN A 70 15.11 -11.28 4.10
C ASN A 70 15.52 -9.88 3.63
N ARG A 71 14.87 -8.87 4.18
CA ARG A 71 15.17 -7.45 4.00
C ARG A 71 15.35 -6.78 5.35
N SER A 72 15.80 -5.52 5.33
CA SER A 72 15.98 -4.73 6.55
C SER A 72 14.69 -4.69 7.38
N LYS A 73 14.76 -5.13 8.62
CA LYS A 73 13.66 -5.07 9.59
C LYS A 73 13.20 -3.64 9.85
N TYR A 74 14.10 -2.67 9.73
CA TYR A 74 13.79 -1.26 9.91
C TYR A 74 12.68 -0.79 8.97
N ARG A 75 12.67 -1.29 7.72
CA ARG A 75 11.57 -1.00 6.77
C ARG A 75 10.21 -1.45 7.30
N ARG A 76 10.15 -2.60 7.98
CA ARG A 76 8.94 -3.17 8.55
C ARG A 76 8.41 -2.30 9.68
N TYR A 77 9.31 -1.86 10.58
CA TYR A 77 8.97 -0.93 11.67
C TYR A 77 8.40 0.37 11.12
N GLU A 78 9.10 0.99 10.19
CA GLU A 78 8.70 2.27 9.59
C GLU A 78 7.39 2.17 8.80
N MET A 79 7.15 1.07 8.07
CA MET A 79 5.89 0.85 7.35
C MET A 79 4.71 0.70 8.31
N GLY A 80 4.89 -0.08 9.38
CA GLY A 80 3.89 -0.23 10.44
C GLY A 80 3.55 1.10 11.10
N GLU A 81 4.57 1.89 11.45
CA GLU A 81 4.41 3.23 12.03
C GLU A 81 3.69 4.17 11.06
N ALA A 82 4.16 4.28 9.82
CA ALA A 82 3.57 5.19 8.82
C ALA A 82 2.10 4.85 8.53
N SER A 83 1.77 3.56 8.36
CA SER A 83 0.40 3.13 8.12
C SER A 83 -0.49 3.44 9.33
N ALA A 84 -0.05 3.12 10.54
CA ALA A 84 -0.79 3.36 11.78
C ALA A 84 -1.03 4.85 12.07
N LEU A 85 -0.09 5.73 11.69
CA LEU A 85 -0.22 7.17 11.87
C LEU A 85 -1.16 7.81 10.84
N LEU A 86 -1.13 7.36 9.59
CA LEU A 86 -1.70 8.08 8.45
C LEU A 86 -2.94 7.42 7.83
N ALA A 87 -3.11 6.10 7.99
CA ALA A 87 -4.33 5.42 7.57
C ALA A 87 -5.37 5.40 8.68
N ASP A 88 -6.66 5.29 8.31
CA ASP A 88 -7.77 5.11 9.24
C ASP A 88 -7.96 3.63 9.61
N LEU A 89 -7.60 2.73 8.68
CA LEU A 89 -7.55 1.29 8.91
C LEU A 89 -6.32 0.72 8.20
N SER A 90 -5.49 0.01 8.94
CA SER A 90 -4.37 -0.76 8.41
C SER A 90 -4.73 -2.24 8.32
N ILE A 91 -4.55 -2.87 7.16
CA ILE A 91 -4.72 -4.33 6.99
C ILE A 91 -3.35 -4.91 6.68
N VAL A 92 -2.76 -5.58 7.67
CA VAL A 92 -1.43 -6.18 7.53
C VAL A 92 -1.55 -7.56 6.91
N THR A 93 -0.83 -7.79 5.82
CA THR A 93 -0.87 -9.03 5.04
C THR A 93 0.53 -9.47 4.60
N ALA A 94 0.64 -10.61 3.92
CA ALA A 94 1.92 -11.06 3.36
C ALA A 94 2.35 -10.21 2.16
N GLY A 95 3.65 -9.88 2.12
CA GLY A 95 4.36 -9.42 0.93
C GLY A 95 5.09 -10.60 0.26
N HIS A 96 6.37 -10.43 -0.12
CA HIS A 96 7.27 -11.52 -0.43
C HIS A 96 7.88 -12.05 0.86
N ASN A 97 7.29 -13.09 1.44
CA ASN A 97 7.80 -13.65 2.70
C ASN A 97 9.21 -14.25 2.57
N ARG A 98 9.55 -14.71 1.34
CA ARG A 98 10.82 -15.38 1.04
C ARG A 98 11.07 -16.56 2.00
N TYR A 99 12.09 -16.47 2.87
CA TYR A 99 12.45 -17.52 3.82
C TYR A 99 12.09 -17.19 5.28
N GLU A 100 11.29 -16.13 5.50
CA GLU A 100 10.74 -15.79 6.81
C GLU A 100 9.25 -16.12 6.86
N THR A 101 8.73 -16.44 8.05
CA THR A 101 7.28 -16.65 8.21
C THR A 101 6.56 -15.31 8.25
N PHE A 102 5.26 -15.31 7.90
CA PHE A 102 4.43 -14.12 8.04
C PHE A 102 4.46 -13.58 9.48
N ASP A 103 4.38 -14.47 10.48
CA ASP A 103 4.37 -14.07 11.89
C ASP A 103 5.65 -13.34 12.31
N GLN A 104 6.82 -13.77 11.81
CA GLN A 104 8.08 -13.07 12.05
C GLN A 104 8.09 -11.67 11.46
N ILE A 105 7.57 -11.52 10.22
CA ILE A 105 7.47 -10.23 9.53
C ILE A 105 6.45 -9.33 10.24
N PHE A 106 5.30 -9.88 10.62
CA PHE A 106 4.26 -9.15 11.34
C PHE A 106 4.74 -8.68 12.71
N ALA A 107 5.49 -9.50 13.45
CA ALA A 107 6.06 -9.08 14.73
C ALA A 107 6.93 -7.82 14.60
N ASP A 108 7.71 -7.71 13.52
CA ASP A 108 8.49 -6.52 13.23
C ASP A 108 7.59 -5.32 12.83
N ILE A 109 6.56 -5.52 12.00
CA ILE A 109 5.60 -4.46 11.63
C ILE A 109 4.88 -3.94 12.86
N LYS A 110 4.50 -4.85 13.78
CA LYS A 110 3.79 -4.51 15.01
C LYS A 110 4.58 -3.57 15.92
N ILE A 111 5.91 -3.65 15.94
CA ILE A 111 6.74 -2.69 16.69
C ILE A 111 6.46 -1.26 16.25
N GLY A 112 6.34 -1.03 14.94
CA GLY A 112 6.00 0.29 14.39
C GLY A 112 4.57 0.72 14.73
N ILE A 113 3.60 -0.19 14.63
CA ILE A 113 2.21 0.07 15.02
C ILE A 113 2.12 0.45 16.50
N ASP A 114 2.80 -0.29 17.39
CA ASP A 114 2.82 -0.04 18.83
C ASP A 114 3.51 1.31 19.17
N LYS A 115 4.50 1.70 18.35
CA LYS A 115 5.13 3.03 18.47
C LYS A 115 4.13 4.12 18.11
N ALA A 116 3.45 4.01 16.98
CA ALA A 116 2.43 4.96 16.54
C ALA A 116 1.29 5.08 17.55
N GLN A 117 0.88 3.97 18.19
CA GLN A 117 -0.16 3.98 19.23
C GLN A 117 0.20 4.87 20.42
N LYS A 118 1.49 4.98 20.76
CA LYS A 118 1.95 5.86 21.85
C LYS A 118 1.88 7.34 21.49
N GLU A 119 1.88 7.67 20.21
CA GLU A 119 1.83 9.03 19.69
C GLU A 119 0.37 9.50 19.45
N LYS A 120 -0.57 8.55 19.30
CA LYS A 120 -1.99 8.84 19.03
C LYS A 120 -2.80 8.76 20.32
N ALA A 121 -3.71 9.72 20.50
CA ALA A 121 -4.68 9.70 21.61
C ALA A 121 -5.76 8.61 21.39
N GLU A 122 -6.19 8.43 20.14
CA GLU A 122 -7.18 7.43 19.76
C GLU A 122 -6.53 6.09 19.43
N PRO A 123 -7.22 4.96 19.68
CA PRO A 123 -6.70 3.65 19.31
C PRO A 123 -6.39 3.53 17.82
N VAL A 124 -5.22 2.99 17.50
CA VAL A 124 -4.87 2.64 16.12
C VAL A 124 -5.73 1.46 15.66
N SER A 125 -6.42 1.63 14.53
CA SER A 125 -7.25 0.57 13.95
C SER A 125 -6.42 -0.27 12.98
N TYR A 126 -6.27 -1.57 13.26
CA TYR A 126 -5.64 -2.50 12.32
C TYR A 126 -6.23 -3.90 12.38
N LEU A 127 -6.12 -4.61 11.26
CA LEU A 127 -6.46 -6.03 11.11
C LEU A 127 -5.23 -6.80 10.61
N VAL A 128 -5.19 -8.09 10.90
CA VAL A 128 -4.14 -8.99 10.43
C VAL A 128 -4.80 -10.11 9.62
N ILE A 129 -4.55 -10.09 8.31
CA ILE A 129 -5.09 -11.08 7.37
C ILE A 129 -3.90 -11.61 6.54
N PRO A 130 -3.28 -12.74 6.94
CA PRO A 130 -2.06 -13.23 6.32
C PRO A 130 -2.17 -13.48 4.82
N ASN A 131 -3.29 -14.02 4.36
CA ASN A 131 -3.53 -14.25 2.94
C ASN A 131 -3.82 -12.93 2.22
N ARG A 132 -2.92 -12.55 1.30
CA ARG A 132 -2.99 -11.27 0.60
C ARG A 132 -4.27 -11.11 -0.24
N LYS A 133 -4.72 -12.17 -0.90
CA LYS A 133 -5.97 -12.11 -1.67
C LYS A 133 -7.18 -11.90 -0.77
N GLU A 134 -7.21 -12.56 0.38
CA GLU A 134 -8.27 -12.36 1.38
C GLU A 134 -8.24 -10.95 1.96
N ALA A 135 -7.05 -10.40 2.25
CA ALA A 135 -6.88 -9.03 2.73
C ALA A 135 -7.41 -7.99 1.73
N ILE A 136 -7.06 -8.14 0.44
CA ILE A 136 -7.54 -7.27 -0.63
C ILE A 136 -9.05 -7.39 -0.79
N ARG A 137 -9.58 -8.61 -0.85
CA ARG A 137 -11.01 -8.86 -0.94
C ARG A 137 -11.75 -8.25 0.24
N TYR A 138 -11.28 -8.49 1.46
CA TYR A 138 -11.88 -7.92 2.66
C TYR A 138 -11.97 -6.39 2.60
N ALA A 139 -10.89 -5.73 2.20
CA ALA A 139 -10.86 -4.27 2.08
C ALA A 139 -11.93 -3.75 1.10
N ILE A 140 -12.10 -4.42 -0.04
CA ILE A 140 -13.04 -4.03 -1.10
C ILE A 140 -14.49 -4.34 -0.69
N GLU A 141 -14.76 -5.53 -0.15
CA GLU A 141 -16.10 -5.94 0.31
C GLU A 141 -16.62 -5.08 1.47
N HIS A 142 -15.73 -4.49 2.27
CA HIS A 142 -16.07 -3.62 3.40
C HIS A 142 -15.81 -2.13 3.10
N ALA A 143 -15.69 -1.78 1.82
CA ALA A 143 -15.55 -0.40 1.38
C ALA A 143 -16.80 0.42 1.72
N GLN A 144 -16.57 1.63 2.18
CA GLN A 144 -17.61 2.60 2.51
C GLN A 144 -17.56 3.77 1.54
N GLU A 145 -18.64 4.53 1.50
CA GLU A 145 -18.70 5.73 0.67
C GLU A 145 -17.65 6.76 1.07
N GLY A 146 -16.82 7.15 0.11
CA GLY A 146 -15.72 8.09 0.29
C GLY A 146 -14.40 7.43 0.71
N ASP A 147 -14.31 6.09 0.70
CA ASP A 147 -13.06 5.38 0.98
C ASP A 147 -12.06 5.52 -0.16
N MET A 148 -10.79 5.64 0.24
CA MET A 148 -9.64 5.39 -0.60
C MET A 148 -8.92 4.14 -0.07
N ILE A 149 -9.07 3.02 -0.78
CA ILE A 149 -8.37 1.77 -0.48
C ILE A 149 -7.02 1.82 -1.20
N THR A 150 -5.93 1.62 -0.49
CA THR A 150 -4.61 1.51 -1.10
C THR A 150 -3.96 0.18 -0.79
N ILE A 151 -3.38 -0.45 -1.83
CA ILE A 151 -2.71 -1.74 -1.74
C ILE A 151 -1.23 -1.51 -2.04
N LEU A 152 -0.37 -1.71 -1.03
CA LEU A 152 1.04 -1.35 -1.07
C LEU A 152 1.97 -2.57 -1.08
N GLY A 153 3.14 -2.38 -1.67
CA GLY A 153 4.30 -3.27 -1.58
C GLY A 153 4.66 -3.96 -2.88
N LEU A 154 3.72 -4.61 -3.57
CA LEU A 154 4.01 -5.36 -4.79
C LEU A 154 3.85 -4.52 -6.07
N GLY A 155 2.96 -3.53 -6.07
CA GLY A 155 2.78 -2.61 -7.19
C GLY A 155 2.52 -3.34 -8.51
N HIS A 156 3.48 -3.28 -9.45
CA HIS A 156 3.38 -3.89 -10.78
C HIS A 156 3.83 -5.36 -10.84
N GLU A 157 4.32 -5.92 -9.74
CA GLU A 157 4.81 -7.30 -9.71
C GLU A 157 3.68 -8.30 -9.96
N SER A 158 4.03 -9.42 -10.57
CA SER A 158 3.08 -10.44 -11.03
C SER A 158 3.21 -11.76 -10.27
N TYR A 159 3.87 -11.75 -9.12
CA TYR A 159 4.07 -12.94 -8.28
C TYR A 159 4.18 -12.58 -6.80
N GLN A 160 3.94 -13.56 -5.94
CA GLN A 160 4.41 -13.60 -4.54
C GLN A 160 5.49 -14.66 -4.39
N GLU A 161 6.45 -14.43 -3.47
CA GLU A 161 7.53 -15.37 -3.20
C GLU A 161 7.48 -15.84 -1.75
N GLU A 162 7.44 -17.16 -1.57
CA GLU A 162 7.52 -17.81 -0.27
C GLU A 162 8.36 -19.08 -0.37
N ASN A 163 9.31 -19.27 0.55
CA ASN A 163 10.26 -20.41 0.58
C ASN A 163 10.97 -20.65 -0.77
N GLY A 164 11.33 -19.56 -1.48
CA GLY A 164 11.97 -19.62 -2.79
C GLY A 164 11.03 -19.98 -3.95
N VAL A 165 9.75 -20.20 -3.67
CA VAL A 165 8.73 -20.49 -4.69
C VAL A 165 7.99 -19.21 -5.07
N LYS A 166 7.93 -18.91 -6.38
CA LYS A 166 7.17 -17.80 -6.92
C LYS A 166 5.81 -18.30 -7.40
N THR A 167 4.75 -17.79 -6.80
CA THR A 167 3.36 -18.08 -7.20
C THR A 167 2.78 -16.89 -7.95
N PRO A 168 2.06 -17.10 -9.07
CA PRO A 168 1.43 -16.01 -9.81
C PRO A 168 0.44 -15.22 -8.93
N HIS A 169 0.65 -13.91 -8.86
CA HIS A 169 -0.20 -12.96 -8.15
C HIS A 169 0.00 -11.56 -8.73
N SER A 170 -1.06 -10.80 -8.88
CA SER A 170 -1.01 -9.38 -9.24
C SER A 170 -2.08 -8.63 -8.46
N ASP A 171 -1.65 -7.68 -7.63
CA ASP A 171 -2.56 -6.82 -6.88
C ASP A 171 -3.52 -6.08 -7.78
N ILE A 172 -3.01 -5.54 -8.91
CA ILE A 172 -3.80 -4.79 -9.90
C ILE A 172 -4.93 -5.65 -10.47
N GLN A 173 -4.58 -6.87 -10.93
CA GLN A 173 -5.58 -7.75 -11.55
C GLN A 173 -6.57 -8.28 -10.52
N PHE A 174 -6.09 -8.64 -9.33
CA PHE A 174 -6.94 -9.20 -8.30
C PHE A 174 -7.89 -8.15 -7.72
N ALA A 175 -7.42 -6.94 -7.46
CA ALA A 175 -8.28 -5.85 -7.00
C ALA A 175 -9.38 -5.52 -8.03
N ALA A 176 -9.02 -5.42 -9.33
CA ALA A 176 -10.00 -5.19 -10.39
C ALA A 176 -11.04 -6.32 -10.55
N GLN A 177 -10.74 -7.55 -10.12
CA GLN A 177 -11.70 -8.67 -10.13
C GLN A 177 -12.65 -8.64 -8.93
N CYS A 178 -12.25 -7.98 -7.83
CA CYS A 178 -13.06 -7.88 -6.61
C CYS A 178 -14.02 -6.67 -6.63
N CYS A 179 -13.78 -5.70 -7.51
CA CYS A 179 -14.63 -4.52 -7.72
C CYS A 179 -15.73 -4.79 -8.73
#